data_9350c397f9c761a16c33b5497d4ca2b7
#
_entry.id   9350c397f9c761a16c33b5497d4ca2b7
#
_cell.length_a   1.000
_cell.length_b   1.000
_cell.length_c   1.000
_cell.angle_alpha   90.00
_cell.angle_beta   90.00
_cell.angle_gamma   90.00
#
_symmetry.space_group_name_H-M   'P 1'
#
loop_
_entity.id
_entity.type
_entity.pdbx_description
1 polymer ?
#
loop_
_entity_poly.entity_id
_entity_poly.type
_entity_poly.pdbx_seq_one_letter_code
_entity_poly.pdbx_strand_id
1 'polypeptide(L)'
;MCEYDERGFHPAGFYSKEKFSDVGYNLACILTFPCYQRKGYGRFLISFSYELSKKEFKVGSPEKPLSDLGYAAYRSYWAYEVLKVLEAAGESELSIMDI
;
A
#
# COMPACT_ATOMS: atom_id res chain seq x y z
N MET A 1 11.11 -5.53 -3.70
CA MET A 1 10.98 -4.84 -4.99
C MET A 1 12.34 -4.40 -5.51
N CYS A 2 12.63 -4.68 -6.75
CA CYS A 2 13.96 -4.42 -7.34
C CYS A 2 13.84 -3.79 -8.72
N GLU A 3 14.83 -2.95 -9.07
CA GLU A 3 15.04 -2.56 -10.47
C GLU A 3 15.98 -3.59 -11.11
N TYR A 4 15.78 -3.86 -12.37
CA TYR A 4 16.61 -4.82 -13.11
C TYR A 4 17.31 -4.12 -14.27
N ASP A 5 18.61 -4.35 -14.41
CA ASP A 5 19.39 -3.86 -15.54
C ASP A 5 20.47 -4.90 -15.94
N GLU A 6 21.42 -4.50 -16.78
CA GLU A 6 22.49 -5.37 -17.25
C GLU A 6 23.35 -5.94 -16.12
N ARG A 7 23.39 -5.27 -14.96
CA ARG A 7 24.17 -5.68 -13.79
C ARG A 7 23.40 -6.58 -12.84
N GLY A 8 22.10 -6.83 -13.12
CA GLY A 8 21.24 -7.68 -12.33
C GLY A 8 20.15 -6.92 -11.58
N PHE A 9 19.69 -7.48 -10.46
CA PHE A 9 18.64 -6.90 -9.66
C PHE A 9 19.20 -5.93 -8.62
N HIS A 10 18.58 -4.76 -8.50
CA HIS A 10 18.95 -3.74 -7.53
C HIS A 10 17.79 -3.50 -6.58
N PRO A 11 17.91 -3.84 -5.30
CA PRO A 11 16.83 -3.59 -4.34
C PRO A 11 16.45 -2.12 -4.27
N ALA A 12 15.20 -1.79 -4.55
CA ALA A 12 14.70 -0.44 -4.52
C ALA A 12 13.91 -0.15 -3.26
N GLY A 13 13.21 -1.15 -2.72
CA GLY A 13 12.42 -1.01 -1.53
C GLY A 13 11.77 -2.32 -1.13
N PHE A 14 11.15 -2.33 0.04
CA PHE A 14 10.47 -3.51 0.56
C PHE A 14 9.42 -3.09 1.58
N TYR A 15 8.52 -4.02 1.89
CA TYR A 15 7.70 -3.91 3.08
C TYR A 15 7.71 -5.25 3.81
N SER A 16 7.38 -5.20 5.10
CA SER A 16 7.24 -6.40 5.92
C SER A 16 5.82 -6.48 6.45
N LYS A 17 5.37 -7.70 6.73
CA LYS A 17 4.08 -7.92 7.38
C LYS A 17 4.19 -9.13 8.31
N GLU A 18 3.33 -9.15 9.32
CA GLU A 18 3.17 -10.35 10.13
C GLU A 18 2.26 -11.33 9.38
N LYS A 19 2.64 -12.60 9.36
CA LYS A 19 1.81 -13.64 8.74
C LYS A 19 0.43 -13.70 9.35
N PHE A 20 0.34 -13.56 10.67
CA PHE A 20 -0.90 -13.61 11.43
C PHE A 20 -0.94 -12.40 12.36
N SER A 21 -1.64 -11.35 11.95
CA SER A 21 -1.79 -10.14 12.76
C SER A 21 -3.13 -10.18 13.50
N ASP A 22 -3.08 -10.11 14.83
CA ASP A 22 -4.30 -10.11 15.66
C ASP A 22 -5.15 -8.86 15.44
N VAL A 23 -4.54 -7.75 15.06
CA VAL A 23 -5.24 -6.47 14.85
C VAL A 23 -5.53 -6.18 13.38
N GLY A 24 -5.19 -7.09 12.48
CA GLY A 24 -5.52 -6.95 11.06
C GLY A 24 -4.59 -6.02 10.28
N TYR A 25 -3.35 -5.82 10.73
CA TYR A 25 -2.38 -5.05 9.97
C TYR A 25 -1.89 -5.84 8.76
N ASN A 26 -1.96 -5.25 7.59
CA ASN A 26 -1.47 -5.87 6.36
C ASN A 26 -0.05 -5.44 5.99
N LEU A 27 0.54 -4.53 6.75
CA LEU A 27 1.87 -4.02 6.52
C LEU A 27 2.43 -3.53 7.85
N ALA A 28 3.64 -3.99 8.23
CA ALA A 28 4.31 -3.55 9.45
C ALA A 28 5.29 -2.42 9.17
N CYS A 29 6.22 -2.62 8.24
CA CYS A 29 7.23 -1.63 7.88
C CYS A 29 7.31 -1.52 6.36
N ILE A 30 7.53 -0.30 5.87
CA ILE A 30 7.74 -0.06 4.45
C ILE A 30 8.91 0.89 4.27
N LEU A 31 9.76 0.59 3.31
CA LEU A 31 10.94 1.41 3.01
C LEU A 31 11.23 1.42 1.52
N THR A 32 11.47 2.62 0.98
CA THR A 32 12.05 2.80 -0.34
C THR A 32 13.41 3.47 -0.14
N PHE A 33 14.46 2.90 -0.72
CA PHE A 33 15.80 3.48 -0.56
C PHE A 33 15.86 4.86 -1.18
N PRO A 34 16.63 5.82 -0.57
CA PRO A 34 16.61 7.22 -1.00
C PRO A 34 16.83 7.46 -2.50
N CYS A 35 17.74 6.71 -3.11
CA CYS A 35 18.03 6.86 -4.54
C CYS A 35 16.90 6.38 -5.46
N TYR A 36 15.92 5.67 -4.91
CA TYR A 36 14.77 5.17 -5.65
C TYR A 36 13.46 5.85 -5.27
N GLN A 37 13.50 6.84 -4.41
CA GLN A 37 12.31 7.59 -4.01
C GLN A 37 11.79 8.46 -5.14
N ARG A 38 10.51 8.86 -5.07
CA ARG A 38 9.82 9.69 -6.06
C ARG A 38 9.67 9.04 -7.44
N LYS A 39 9.77 7.71 -7.51
CA LYS A 39 9.54 6.94 -8.74
C LYS A 39 8.24 6.12 -8.70
N GLY A 40 7.46 6.27 -7.64
CA GLY A 40 6.21 5.53 -7.47
C GLY A 40 6.36 4.15 -6.84
N TYR A 41 7.54 3.78 -6.37
CA TYR A 41 7.77 2.45 -5.79
C TYR A 41 7.06 2.26 -4.47
N GLY A 42 7.06 3.27 -3.61
CA GLY A 42 6.33 3.21 -2.34
C GLY A 42 4.84 2.99 -2.58
N ARG A 43 4.27 3.72 -3.53
CA ARG A 43 2.87 3.57 -3.93
C ARG A 43 2.60 2.17 -4.47
N PHE A 44 3.51 1.62 -5.25
CA PHE A 44 3.40 0.25 -5.77
C PHE A 44 3.38 -0.75 -4.62
N LEU A 45 4.27 -0.61 -3.64
CA LEU A 45 4.32 -1.51 -2.49
C LEU A 45 3.04 -1.45 -1.67
N ILE A 46 2.49 -0.25 -1.46
CA ILE A 46 1.21 -0.06 -0.77
C ILE A 46 0.10 -0.76 -1.54
N SER A 47 0.03 -0.54 -2.84
CA SER A 47 -0.95 -1.19 -3.71
C SER A 47 -0.85 -2.71 -3.63
N PHE A 48 0.37 -3.24 -3.68
CA PHE A 48 0.62 -4.67 -3.57
C PHE A 48 0.13 -5.23 -2.24
N SER A 49 0.35 -4.50 -1.13
CA SER A 49 -0.08 -4.95 0.19
C SER A 49 -1.60 -5.12 0.25
N TYR A 50 -2.36 -4.23 -0.38
CA TYR A 50 -3.81 -4.34 -0.43
C TYR A 50 -4.27 -5.43 -1.40
N GLU A 51 -3.59 -5.60 -2.53
CA GLU A 51 -3.90 -6.71 -3.43
C GLU A 51 -3.69 -8.07 -2.76
N LEU A 52 -2.63 -8.19 -1.96
CA LEU A 52 -2.39 -9.40 -1.19
C LEU A 52 -3.50 -9.63 -0.16
N SER A 53 -3.95 -8.55 0.51
CA SER A 53 -5.08 -8.64 1.45
C SER A 53 -6.36 -9.12 0.77
N LYS A 54 -6.63 -8.66 -0.43
CA LYS A 54 -7.77 -9.13 -1.22
C LYS A 54 -7.67 -10.63 -1.51
N LYS A 55 -6.50 -11.11 -1.85
CA LYS A 55 -6.26 -12.54 -2.10
C LYS A 55 -6.41 -13.38 -0.84
N GLU A 56 -6.16 -12.81 0.31
CA GLU A 56 -6.35 -13.45 1.60
C GLU A 56 -7.79 -13.32 2.11
N PHE A 57 -8.65 -12.64 1.37
CA PHE A 57 -10.04 -12.33 1.75
C PHE A 57 -10.13 -11.59 3.08
N LYS A 58 -9.24 -10.61 3.27
CA LYS A 58 -9.15 -9.82 4.50
C LYS A 58 -9.20 -8.34 4.20
N VAL A 59 -9.75 -7.58 5.16
CA VAL A 59 -9.56 -6.13 5.22
C VAL A 59 -8.36 -5.87 6.12
N GLY A 60 -7.62 -4.82 5.83
CA GLY A 60 -6.45 -4.50 6.65
C GLY A 60 -6.00 -3.07 6.45
N SER A 61 -5.10 -2.65 7.33
CA SER A 61 -4.49 -1.34 7.28
C SER A 61 -3.03 -1.46 7.73
N PRO A 62 -2.18 -0.45 7.44
CA PRO A 62 -0.80 -0.48 7.90
C PRO A 62 -0.72 -0.35 9.42
N GLU A 63 0.36 -0.88 10.00
CA GLU A 63 0.63 -0.76 11.43
C GLU A 63 0.82 0.71 11.82
N LYS A 64 0.23 1.09 12.92
CA LYS A 64 0.32 2.45 13.47
C LYS A 64 1.31 2.50 14.63
N PRO A 65 1.95 3.65 14.86
CA PRO A 65 1.82 4.92 14.13
C PRO A 65 2.58 4.91 12.81
N LEU A 66 2.10 5.67 11.82
CA LEU A 66 2.80 5.85 10.56
C LEU A 66 3.87 6.93 10.68
N SER A 67 4.99 6.77 9.97
CA SER A 67 5.96 7.84 9.83
C SER A 67 5.36 8.98 9.00
N ASP A 68 5.97 10.18 9.07
CA ASP A 68 5.47 11.33 8.29
C ASP A 68 5.45 11.04 6.79
N LEU A 69 6.51 10.41 6.27
CA LEU A 69 6.57 10.01 4.87
C LEU A 69 5.56 8.91 4.55
N GLY A 70 5.42 7.94 5.45
CA GLY A 70 4.43 6.87 5.30
C GLY A 70 3.02 7.41 5.27
N TYR A 71 2.70 8.31 6.19
CA TYR A 71 1.37 8.93 6.24
C TYR A 71 1.05 9.67 4.95
N ALA A 72 1.99 10.46 4.42
CA ALA A 72 1.79 11.21 3.19
C ALA A 72 1.52 10.27 2.01
N ALA A 73 2.30 9.18 1.88
CA ALA A 73 2.14 8.22 0.82
C ALA A 73 0.79 7.49 0.90
N TYR A 74 0.42 7.03 2.09
CA TYR A 74 -0.85 6.34 2.29
C TYR A 74 -2.04 7.25 2.06
N ARG A 75 -1.98 8.49 2.57
CA ARG A 75 -3.06 9.45 2.38
C ARG A 75 -3.35 9.69 0.90
N SER A 76 -2.31 9.87 0.10
CA SER A 76 -2.44 10.04 -1.34
C SER A 76 -3.05 8.80 -2.01
N TYR A 77 -2.58 7.62 -1.64
CA TYR A 77 -3.09 6.36 -2.17
C TYR A 77 -4.55 6.14 -1.80
N TRP A 78 -4.89 6.32 -0.52
CA TRP A 78 -6.27 6.14 -0.06
C TRP A 78 -7.22 7.10 -0.74
N ALA A 79 -6.83 8.37 -0.89
CA ALA A 79 -7.66 9.35 -1.57
C ALA A 79 -7.95 8.94 -3.01
N TYR A 80 -6.94 8.47 -3.73
CA TYR A 80 -7.10 8.01 -5.11
C TYR A 80 -8.06 6.81 -5.19
N GLU A 81 -7.86 5.82 -4.33
CA GLU A 81 -8.68 4.60 -4.36
C GLU A 81 -10.14 4.87 -3.95
N VAL A 82 -10.36 5.73 -2.95
CA VAL A 82 -11.71 6.11 -2.53
C VAL A 82 -12.44 6.84 -3.65
N LEU A 83 -11.78 7.81 -4.29
CA LEU A 83 -12.37 8.53 -5.41
C LEU A 83 -12.69 7.60 -6.59
N LYS A 84 -11.82 6.64 -6.85
CA LYS A 84 -12.01 5.65 -7.90
C LYS A 84 -13.24 4.79 -7.64
N VAL A 85 -13.44 4.35 -6.39
CA VAL A 85 -14.61 3.55 -6.00
C VAL A 85 -15.89 4.38 -6.10
N LEU A 86 -15.86 5.63 -5.63
CA LEU A 86 -17.01 6.52 -5.72
C LEU A 86 -17.41 6.81 -7.17
N GLU A 87 -16.43 7.02 -8.04
CA GLU A 87 -16.68 7.23 -9.46
C GLU A 87 -17.31 6.00 -10.11
N ALA A 88 -16.80 4.81 -9.79
CA ALA A 88 -17.32 3.56 -10.34
C ALA A 88 -18.74 3.26 -9.85
N ALA A 89 -19.07 3.65 -8.61
CA ALA A 89 -20.39 3.42 -8.02
C ALA A 89 -21.45 4.39 -8.56
N GLY A 90 -21.04 5.55 -9.10
CA GLY A 90 -21.97 6.56 -9.60
C GLY A 90 -22.81 7.15 -8.47
N GLU A 91 -24.14 7.10 -8.60
CA GLU A 91 -25.08 7.66 -7.62
C GLU A 91 -25.46 6.66 -6.51
N SER A 92 -24.88 5.46 -6.51
CA SER A 92 -25.18 4.46 -5.49
C SER A 92 -24.67 4.88 -4.13
N GLU A 93 -25.43 4.58 -3.09
CA GLU A 93 -24.96 4.79 -1.71
C GLU A 93 -23.96 3.72 -1.34
N LEU A 94 -22.84 4.15 -0.69
CA LEU A 94 -21.80 3.26 -0.23
C LEU A 94 -21.56 3.49 1.25
N SER A 95 -21.37 2.40 2.00
CA SER A 95 -20.89 2.47 3.36
C SER A 95 -19.36 2.52 3.38
N ILE A 96 -18.78 2.87 4.52
CA ILE A 96 -17.32 2.84 4.70
C ILE A 96 -16.77 1.43 4.44
N MET A 97 -17.54 0.40 4.77
CA MET A 97 -17.13 -0.99 4.57
C MET A 97 -17.08 -1.40 3.10
N ASP A 98 -17.82 -0.71 2.22
CA ASP A 98 -17.82 -0.98 0.78
C ASP A 98 -16.61 -0.34 0.09
N ILE A 99 -15.99 0.63 0.72
CA ILE A 99 -14.84 1.32 0.23
C ILE A 99 -13.56 0.65 0.77
#